data_3985f16d4fc1169d799c8342f44abe3e
#
_entry.id   3985f16d4fc1169d799c8342f44abe3e
#
_cell.length_a   1.000
_cell.length_b   1.000
_cell.length_c   1.000
_cell.angle_alpha   90.00
_cell.angle_beta   90.00
_cell.angle_gamma   90.00
#
_symmetry.space_group_name_H-M   'P 1'
#
loop_
_entity.id
_entity.type
_entity.pdbx_description
1 polymer ?
#
loop_
_entity_poly.entity_id
_entity_poly.type
_entity_poly.pdbx_seq_one_letter_code
_entity_poly.pdbx_strand_id
1 'polypeptide(L)'
;MTEASPRRGGGRAARQAARLAAHTETVPFLIRTLSPLEVLSEESAELIEHNADPILELVGVIFRDYPDALRLLGDAGADVDGERVRFPSGMCRSIVSSSAPSVYTQHARNPERSVQIGGDATVLAPNYGSPFVHDLDQGRRYATLVDFENFVKLTYSSPYLHHSGGTVCEPVDVPVNKRHLDMVYTHPVSYTHLTLPTN
;
A
#
# COMPACT_ATOMS: atom_id res chain seq x y z
N MET A 1 -65.40 -11.57 2.93
CA MET A 1 -64.42 -10.90 3.82
C MET A 1 -63.08 -10.97 3.13
N THR A 2 -62.66 -9.87 2.53
CA THR A 2 -61.43 -9.79 1.75
C THR A 2 -60.32 -9.25 2.67
N GLU A 3 -59.35 -10.11 3.00
CA GLU A 3 -58.16 -9.69 3.78
C GLU A 3 -57.32 -8.70 2.98
N ALA A 4 -57.14 -7.52 3.53
CA ALA A 4 -56.28 -6.51 2.96
C ALA A 4 -54.81 -6.89 3.18
N SER A 5 -54.09 -7.08 2.08
CA SER A 5 -52.64 -7.31 2.07
C SER A 5 -51.90 -6.13 2.75
N PRO A 6 -50.93 -6.37 3.64
CA PRO A 6 -50.24 -5.30 4.34
C PRO A 6 -49.43 -4.45 3.36
N ARG A 7 -49.70 -3.14 3.34
CA ARG A 7 -48.97 -2.12 2.57
C ARG A 7 -47.51 -2.16 3.03
N ARG A 8 -46.60 -2.48 2.12
CA ARG A 8 -45.14 -2.33 2.32
C ARG A 8 -44.81 -0.87 2.64
N GLY A 9 -44.80 -0.55 3.94
CA GLY A 9 -44.48 0.76 4.47
C GLY A 9 -42.97 0.96 4.47
N GLY A 10 -42.48 1.70 3.49
CA GLY A 10 -41.08 2.14 3.49
C GLY A 10 -40.91 3.28 2.50
N GLY A 11 -41.20 4.50 2.96
CA GLY A 11 -40.92 5.70 2.19
C GLY A 11 -39.42 5.82 1.86
N ARG A 12 -39.05 6.76 0.98
CA ARG A 12 -37.67 7.06 0.57
C ARG A 12 -36.71 7.20 1.78
N ALA A 13 -37.17 7.81 2.87
CA ALA A 13 -36.42 7.97 4.12
C ALA A 13 -36.13 6.64 4.83
N ALA A 14 -37.08 5.71 4.88
CA ALA A 14 -36.88 4.39 5.48
C ALA A 14 -35.93 3.53 4.65
N ARG A 15 -35.97 3.61 3.31
CA ARG A 15 -35.01 2.96 2.43
C ARG A 15 -33.60 3.57 2.55
N GLN A 16 -33.53 4.88 2.74
CA GLN A 16 -32.24 5.55 2.96
C GLN A 16 -31.67 5.19 4.35
N ALA A 17 -32.49 5.16 5.39
CA ALA A 17 -32.09 4.72 6.73
C ALA A 17 -31.67 3.25 6.74
N ALA A 18 -32.39 2.37 6.03
CA ALA A 18 -32.01 0.97 5.88
C ALA A 18 -30.69 0.77 5.11
N ARG A 19 -30.41 1.62 4.11
CA ARG A 19 -29.12 1.62 3.41
C ARG A 19 -27.98 2.12 4.30
N LEU A 20 -28.21 3.13 5.13
CA LEU A 20 -27.25 3.65 6.10
C LEU A 20 -27.02 2.68 7.28
N ALA A 21 -28.08 1.93 7.66
CA ALA A 21 -28.02 0.91 8.70
C ALA A 21 -27.51 -0.45 8.20
N ALA A 22 -27.51 -0.69 6.89
CA ALA A 22 -26.85 -1.84 6.30
C ALA A 22 -25.32 -1.64 6.43
N HIS A 23 -24.81 -1.85 7.63
CA HIS A 23 -23.40 -2.01 7.88
C HIS A 23 -22.95 -3.22 7.08
N THR A 24 -22.33 -2.97 5.92
CA THR A 24 -21.63 -4.04 5.22
C THR A 24 -20.48 -4.45 6.13
N GLU A 25 -20.53 -5.66 6.64
CA GLU A 25 -19.49 -6.23 7.47
C GLU A 25 -18.16 -6.10 6.71
N THR A 26 -17.24 -5.32 7.25
CA THR A 26 -15.93 -5.14 6.65
C THR A 26 -15.02 -6.25 7.12
N VAL A 27 -14.55 -7.05 6.18
CA VAL A 27 -13.52 -8.05 6.44
C VAL A 27 -12.16 -7.35 6.37
N PRO A 28 -11.35 -7.38 7.44
CA PRO A 28 -10.09 -6.64 7.46
C PRO A 28 -9.04 -7.20 6.48
N PHE A 29 -9.10 -8.48 6.15
CA PHE A 29 -8.28 -9.15 5.14
C PHE A 29 -8.90 -10.51 4.81
N LEU A 30 -8.46 -11.12 3.73
CA LEU A 30 -8.89 -12.47 3.33
C LEU A 30 -7.82 -13.49 3.73
N ILE A 31 -8.25 -14.70 4.09
CA ILE A 31 -7.34 -15.85 4.22
C ILE A 31 -7.39 -16.64 2.92
N ARG A 32 -6.25 -16.72 2.26
CA ARG A 32 -6.11 -17.47 1.01
C ARG A 32 -6.13 -18.95 1.30
N THR A 33 -6.99 -19.67 0.59
CA THR A 33 -7.09 -21.14 0.63
C THR A 33 -6.51 -21.79 -0.63
N LEU A 34 -6.25 -21.00 -1.67
CA LEU A 34 -5.62 -21.46 -2.91
C LEU A 34 -4.11 -21.29 -2.80
N SER A 35 -3.38 -22.28 -3.29
CA SER A 35 -1.91 -22.17 -3.41
C SER A 35 -1.54 -21.05 -4.37
N PRO A 36 -0.42 -20.33 -4.14
CA PRO A 36 0.14 -19.41 -5.11
C PRO A 36 0.42 -20.12 -6.45
N LEU A 37 0.20 -19.42 -7.54
CA LEU A 37 0.65 -19.89 -8.85
C LEU A 37 2.15 -19.55 -8.98
N GLU A 38 2.97 -20.56 -8.99
CA GLU A 38 4.41 -20.42 -9.22
C GLU A 38 4.66 -20.40 -10.73
N VAL A 39 5.13 -19.27 -11.24
CA VAL A 39 5.44 -19.07 -12.66
C VAL A 39 6.86 -19.51 -12.99
N LEU A 40 7.76 -19.41 -12.01
CA LEU A 40 9.16 -19.81 -12.14
C LEU A 40 9.43 -21.06 -11.29
N SER A 41 10.31 -21.92 -11.77
CA SER A 41 10.87 -22.97 -10.92
C SER A 41 11.82 -22.39 -9.88
N GLU A 42 12.05 -23.10 -8.80
CA GLU A 42 13.02 -22.73 -7.76
C GLU A 42 14.41 -22.45 -8.36
N GLU A 43 14.88 -23.32 -9.25
CA GLU A 43 16.16 -23.15 -9.98
C GLU A 43 16.20 -21.83 -10.78
N SER A 44 15.08 -21.43 -11.40
CA SER A 44 15.00 -20.18 -12.15
C SER A 44 15.04 -18.96 -11.22
N ALA A 45 14.41 -19.05 -10.07
CA ALA A 45 14.45 -17.98 -9.06
C ALA A 45 15.87 -17.86 -8.47
N GLU A 46 16.53 -18.97 -8.13
CA GLU A 46 17.92 -19.00 -7.66
C GLU A 46 18.89 -18.42 -8.71
N LEU A 47 18.69 -18.75 -9.99
CA LEU A 47 19.51 -18.19 -11.08
C LEU A 47 19.38 -16.66 -11.18
N ILE A 48 18.18 -16.11 -11.01
CA ILE A 48 17.96 -14.65 -11.00
C ILE A 48 18.72 -14.03 -9.84
N GLU A 49 18.62 -14.59 -8.64
CA GLU A 49 19.34 -14.11 -7.47
C GLU A 49 20.86 -14.18 -7.62
N HIS A 50 21.34 -15.31 -8.11
CA HIS A 50 22.78 -15.51 -8.38
C HIS A 50 23.34 -14.47 -9.35
N ASN A 51 22.55 -14.03 -10.33
CA ASN A 51 22.97 -12.98 -11.26
C ASN A 51 22.74 -11.55 -10.72
N ALA A 52 21.88 -11.36 -9.73
CA ALA A 52 21.66 -10.04 -9.10
C ALA A 52 22.80 -9.69 -8.13
N ASP A 53 23.31 -10.64 -7.37
CA ASP A 53 24.40 -10.42 -6.40
C ASP A 53 25.65 -9.78 -7.02
N PRO A 54 26.22 -10.28 -8.15
CA PRO A 54 27.36 -9.63 -8.79
C PRO A 54 27.11 -8.18 -9.23
N ILE A 55 25.88 -7.81 -9.56
CA ILE A 55 25.53 -6.44 -9.89
C ILE A 55 25.69 -5.55 -8.66
N LEU A 56 25.21 -5.99 -7.51
CA LEU A 56 25.35 -5.27 -6.25
C LEU A 56 26.81 -5.20 -5.77
N GLU A 57 27.58 -6.27 -5.97
CA GLU A 57 28.97 -6.37 -5.55
C GLU A 57 29.93 -5.61 -6.48
N LEU A 58 29.79 -5.74 -7.79
CA LEU A 58 30.75 -5.16 -8.74
C LEU A 58 30.37 -3.76 -9.20
N VAL A 59 29.07 -3.51 -9.40
CA VAL A 59 28.56 -2.21 -9.86
C VAL A 59 28.11 -1.34 -8.67
N GLY A 60 27.37 -1.90 -7.73
CA GLY A 60 26.82 -1.21 -6.57
C GLY A 60 25.77 -0.17 -6.90
N VAL A 61 25.43 0.67 -5.92
CA VAL A 61 24.42 1.71 -5.98
C VAL A 61 25.01 3.06 -5.60
N ILE A 62 24.58 4.13 -6.26
CA ILE A 62 25.00 5.50 -5.93
C ILE A 62 23.96 6.16 -5.04
N PHE A 63 24.37 6.62 -3.86
CA PHE A 63 23.56 7.37 -2.89
C PHE A 63 23.95 8.83 -2.93
N ARG A 64 23.32 9.62 -3.81
CA ARG A 64 23.66 11.03 -4.01
C ARG A 64 23.20 11.88 -2.85
N ASP A 65 24.09 12.76 -2.36
CA ASP A 65 23.81 13.76 -1.32
C ASP A 65 23.15 13.15 -0.05
N TYR A 66 23.49 11.89 0.29
CA TYR A 66 22.87 11.20 1.43
C TYR A 66 23.93 10.53 2.35
N PRO A 67 24.67 11.34 3.12
CA PRO A 67 25.77 10.86 3.96
C PRO A 67 25.33 9.87 5.06
N ASP A 68 24.11 9.99 5.57
CA ASP A 68 23.60 9.06 6.58
C ASP A 68 23.44 7.64 6.03
N ALA A 69 22.97 7.50 4.79
CA ALA A 69 22.88 6.19 4.15
C ALA A 69 24.28 5.59 3.95
N LEU A 70 25.25 6.39 3.48
CA LEU A 70 26.63 5.95 3.28
C LEU A 70 27.25 5.44 4.60
N ARG A 71 27.05 6.19 5.69
CA ARG A 71 27.52 5.78 7.02
C ARG A 71 26.86 4.49 7.48
N LEU A 72 25.50 4.39 7.43
CA LEU A 72 24.76 3.21 7.87
C LEU A 72 25.16 1.96 7.09
N LEU A 73 25.32 2.08 5.77
CA LEU A 73 25.69 0.95 4.93
C LEU A 73 27.15 0.53 5.14
N GLY A 74 28.06 1.49 5.34
CA GLY A 74 29.44 1.22 5.70
C GLY A 74 29.56 0.53 7.06
N ASP A 75 28.84 1.02 8.08
CA ASP A 75 28.77 0.41 9.41
C ASP A 75 28.22 -1.03 9.36
N ALA A 76 27.33 -1.31 8.41
CA ALA A 76 26.80 -2.65 8.17
C ALA A 76 27.75 -3.57 7.39
N GLY A 77 28.87 -3.06 6.88
CA GLY A 77 29.89 -3.86 6.18
C GLY A 77 29.92 -3.73 4.65
N ALA A 78 29.18 -2.77 4.08
CA ALA A 78 29.28 -2.48 2.65
C ALA A 78 30.56 -1.70 2.34
N ASP A 79 31.10 -1.85 1.11
CA ASP A 79 32.23 -1.07 0.59
C ASP A 79 31.71 0.28 0.07
N VAL A 80 32.14 1.38 0.72
CA VAL A 80 31.72 2.75 0.41
C VAL A 80 32.89 3.51 -0.23
N ASP A 81 32.70 3.88 -1.50
CA ASP A 81 33.67 4.67 -2.29
C ASP A 81 32.98 5.94 -2.79
N GLY A 82 33.22 7.05 -2.09
CA GLY A 82 32.50 8.30 -2.31
C GLY A 82 31.00 8.12 -2.07
N GLU A 83 30.20 8.33 -3.10
CA GLU A 83 28.73 8.10 -3.06
C GLU A 83 28.31 6.69 -3.53
N ARG A 84 29.27 5.89 -3.99
CA ARG A 84 29.02 4.53 -4.46
C ARG A 84 29.17 3.53 -3.33
N VAL A 85 28.18 2.70 -3.18
CA VAL A 85 28.16 1.59 -2.22
C VAL A 85 28.11 0.28 -2.97
N ARG A 86 29.06 -0.60 -2.69
CA ARG A 86 29.07 -2.00 -3.18
C ARG A 86 28.75 -2.92 -2.02
N PHE A 87 27.91 -3.89 -2.28
CA PHE A 87 27.42 -4.81 -1.27
C PHE A 87 28.13 -6.16 -1.45
N PRO A 88 28.88 -6.64 -0.44
CA PRO A 88 29.46 -7.98 -0.49
C PRO A 88 28.40 -9.05 -0.82
N SER A 89 28.77 -10.07 -1.56
CA SER A 89 27.85 -11.15 -1.98
C SER A 89 27.08 -11.72 -0.79
N GLY A 90 25.77 -11.89 -0.95
CA GLY A 90 24.86 -12.38 0.07
C GLY A 90 24.49 -11.41 1.19
N MET A 91 25.12 -10.24 1.31
CA MET A 91 24.90 -9.29 2.38
C MET A 91 23.42 -8.81 2.43
N CYS A 92 22.88 -8.37 1.29
CA CYS A 92 21.51 -7.86 1.24
C CYS A 92 20.51 -8.96 1.64
N ARG A 93 20.67 -10.16 1.16
CA ARG A 93 19.84 -11.31 1.52
C ARG A 93 19.93 -11.65 3.01
N SER A 94 21.12 -11.68 3.56
CA SER A 94 21.34 -11.98 4.98
C SER A 94 20.64 -10.96 5.88
N ILE A 95 20.77 -9.65 5.58
CA ILE A 95 20.11 -8.60 6.34
C ILE A 95 18.60 -8.70 6.22
N VAL A 96 18.07 -8.85 5.02
CA VAL A 96 16.62 -8.98 4.80
C VAL A 96 16.07 -10.21 5.52
N SER A 97 16.69 -11.37 5.39
CA SER A 97 16.24 -12.62 6.01
C SER A 97 16.24 -12.57 7.53
N SER A 98 17.20 -11.84 8.13
CA SER A 98 17.30 -11.71 9.58
C SER A 98 16.39 -10.62 10.19
N SER A 99 15.97 -9.63 9.40
CA SER A 99 15.25 -8.46 9.90
C SER A 99 13.80 -8.37 9.43
N ALA A 100 13.47 -8.87 8.24
CA ALA A 100 12.12 -8.78 7.69
C ALA A 100 11.20 -9.84 8.31
N PRO A 101 10.08 -9.46 8.96
CA PRO A 101 9.11 -10.41 9.47
C PRO A 101 8.35 -11.07 8.31
N SER A 102 8.09 -12.38 8.42
CA SER A 102 7.27 -13.12 7.44
C SER A 102 5.78 -12.79 7.57
N VAL A 103 5.35 -12.37 8.74
CA VAL A 103 3.97 -11.93 9.04
C VAL A 103 4.03 -10.77 10.02
N TYR A 104 3.23 -9.74 9.78
CA TYR A 104 3.05 -8.64 10.73
C TYR A 104 1.65 -8.06 10.66
N THR A 105 1.24 -7.35 11.70
CA THR A 105 -0.01 -6.60 11.72
C THR A 105 0.27 -5.12 11.44
N GLN A 106 -0.35 -4.60 10.41
CA GLN A 106 -0.40 -3.17 10.19
C GLN A 106 -1.57 -2.59 10.98
N HIS A 107 -1.24 -1.89 12.06
CA HIS A 107 -2.23 -1.30 12.95
C HIS A 107 -2.90 -0.10 12.31
N ALA A 108 -4.23 -0.12 12.29
CA ALA A 108 -5.03 1.01 11.84
C ALA A 108 -5.40 1.91 13.02
N ARG A 109 -5.65 3.19 12.74
CA ARG A 109 -6.20 4.15 13.70
C ARG A 109 -7.55 3.70 14.28
N ASN A 110 -8.40 3.07 13.44
CA ASN A 110 -9.51 2.26 13.92
C ASN A 110 -9.04 0.80 14.01
N PRO A 111 -8.91 0.21 15.23
CA PRO A 111 -8.38 -1.14 15.42
C PRO A 111 -9.10 -2.23 14.61
N GLU A 112 -10.42 -2.06 14.37
CA GLU A 112 -11.24 -3.00 13.57
C GLU A 112 -10.82 -3.06 12.09
N ARG A 113 -10.03 -2.08 11.65
CA ARG A 113 -9.50 -1.97 10.30
C ARG A 113 -8.03 -2.37 10.19
N SER A 114 -7.44 -2.88 11.28
CA SER A 114 -6.07 -3.41 11.24
C SER A 114 -6.01 -4.63 10.34
N VAL A 115 -4.93 -4.73 9.56
CA VAL A 115 -4.75 -5.81 8.58
C VAL A 115 -3.53 -6.65 8.92
N GLN A 116 -3.61 -7.94 8.65
CA GLN A 116 -2.46 -8.83 8.69
C GLN A 116 -1.83 -8.89 7.30
N ILE A 117 -0.52 -8.76 7.23
CA ILE A 117 0.28 -8.85 6.00
C ILE A 117 1.25 -10.01 6.13
N GLY A 118 1.34 -10.82 5.10
CA GLY A 118 2.20 -12.00 5.06
C GLY A 118 1.46 -13.31 5.29
N GLY A 119 2.14 -14.43 5.10
CA GLY A 119 1.56 -15.76 5.14
C GLY A 119 0.42 -15.92 4.13
N ASP A 120 -0.71 -16.46 4.60
CA ASP A 120 -1.91 -16.65 3.76
C ASP A 120 -2.84 -15.44 3.75
N ALA A 121 -2.51 -14.35 4.45
CA ALA A 121 -3.30 -13.14 4.45
C ALA A 121 -3.24 -12.44 3.08
N THR A 122 -4.39 -12.06 2.57
CA THR A 122 -4.54 -11.30 1.33
C THR A 122 -5.24 -9.98 1.62
N VAL A 123 -4.55 -8.89 1.37
CA VAL A 123 -5.03 -7.53 1.57
C VAL A 123 -5.31 -6.90 0.22
N LEU A 124 -6.56 -6.53 -0.03
CA LEU A 124 -6.96 -5.86 -1.26
C LEU A 124 -6.72 -4.35 -1.12
N ALA A 125 -5.96 -3.80 -2.05
CA ALA A 125 -5.65 -2.39 -2.17
C ALA A 125 -6.07 -1.87 -3.56
N PRO A 126 -6.31 -0.56 -3.73
CA PRO A 126 -6.54 0.01 -5.05
C PRO A 126 -5.27 -0.06 -5.90
N ASN A 127 -5.44 0.00 -7.22
CA ASN A 127 -4.32 0.23 -8.13
C ASN A 127 -3.65 1.57 -7.84
N TYR A 128 -2.35 1.65 -8.06
CA TYR A 128 -1.59 2.88 -7.87
C TYR A 128 -0.47 3.04 -8.91
N GLY A 129 0.15 4.22 -8.91
CA GLY A 129 1.23 4.57 -9.83
C GLY A 129 0.78 5.36 -11.07
N SER A 130 -0.49 5.74 -11.18
CA SER A 130 -0.97 6.52 -12.32
C SER A 130 -0.73 8.03 -12.11
N PRO A 131 -0.09 8.74 -13.07
CA PRO A 131 -0.01 10.19 -13.03
C PRO A 131 -1.30 10.86 -13.54
N PHE A 132 -2.24 10.09 -14.09
CA PHE A 132 -3.47 10.60 -14.69
C PHE A 132 -4.70 10.12 -13.94
N VAL A 133 -5.72 10.97 -13.93
CA VAL A 133 -7.08 10.65 -13.53
C VAL A 133 -8.03 10.91 -14.70
N HIS A 134 -9.17 10.24 -14.68
CA HIS A 134 -10.24 10.45 -15.65
C HIS A 134 -11.57 10.55 -14.90
N ASP A 135 -12.29 11.63 -15.12
CA ASP A 135 -13.64 11.84 -14.62
C ASP A 135 -14.62 12.19 -15.75
N LEU A 136 -15.91 12.23 -15.44
CA LEU A 136 -16.96 12.47 -16.45
C LEU A 136 -17.04 13.93 -16.89
N ASP A 137 -16.59 14.85 -16.05
CA ASP A 137 -16.74 16.30 -16.30
C ASP A 137 -15.55 16.88 -17.07
N GLN A 138 -14.33 16.47 -16.71
CA GLN A 138 -13.08 17.02 -17.24
C GLN A 138 -12.30 16.05 -18.14
N GLY A 139 -12.75 14.79 -18.22
CA GLY A 139 -12.04 13.77 -18.98
C GLY A 139 -10.70 13.39 -18.37
N ARG A 140 -9.72 13.00 -19.21
CA ARG A 140 -8.37 12.59 -18.77
C ARG A 140 -7.49 13.82 -18.56
N ARG A 141 -6.93 13.93 -17.38
CA ARG A 141 -6.01 15.01 -16.96
C ARG A 141 -4.97 14.51 -15.97
N TYR A 142 -3.97 15.31 -15.70
CA TYR A 142 -3.05 15.03 -14.59
C TYR A 142 -3.79 15.11 -13.26
N ALA A 143 -3.37 14.25 -12.32
CA ALA A 143 -3.95 14.21 -10.98
C ALA A 143 -3.50 15.43 -10.13
N THR A 144 -4.37 15.86 -9.25
CA THR A 144 -4.11 16.86 -8.20
C THR A 144 -4.10 16.22 -6.82
N LEU A 145 -3.65 16.95 -5.81
CA LEU A 145 -3.73 16.49 -4.42
C LEU A 145 -5.18 16.25 -3.98
N VAL A 146 -6.12 17.04 -4.48
CA VAL A 146 -7.56 16.84 -4.21
C VAL A 146 -8.05 15.52 -4.80
N ASP A 147 -7.58 15.15 -5.98
CA ASP A 147 -7.90 13.83 -6.57
C ASP A 147 -7.36 12.70 -5.70
N PHE A 148 -6.12 12.83 -5.26
CA PHE A 148 -5.50 11.87 -4.34
C PHE A 148 -6.31 11.69 -3.06
N GLU A 149 -6.70 12.79 -2.40
CA GLU A 149 -7.57 12.78 -1.22
C GLU A 149 -8.90 12.08 -1.48
N ASN A 150 -9.52 12.36 -2.63
CA ASN A 150 -10.80 11.77 -3.01
C ASN A 150 -10.68 10.26 -3.24
N PHE A 151 -9.62 9.79 -3.89
CA PHE A 151 -9.37 8.36 -4.05
C PHE A 151 -9.10 7.65 -2.71
N VAL A 152 -8.37 8.28 -1.80
CA VAL A 152 -8.16 7.76 -0.45
C VAL A 152 -9.51 7.62 0.29
N LYS A 153 -10.39 8.64 0.22
CA LYS A 153 -11.74 8.61 0.82
C LYS A 153 -12.62 7.54 0.17
N LEU A 154 -12.58 7.40 -1.16
CA LEU A 154 -13.33 6.36 -1.88
C LEU A 154 -12.88 4.96 -1.48
N THR A 155 -11.57 4.75 -1.34
CA THR A 155 -11.02 3.48 -0.86
C THR A 155 -11.52 3.16 0.54
N TYR A 156 -11.52 4.15 1.45
CA TYR A 156 -12.03 3.96 2.80
C TYR A 156 -13.52 3.62 2.84
N SER A 157 -14.31 4.20 1.96
CA SER A 157 -15.75 3.93 1.90
C SER A 157 -16.12 2.56 1.30
N SER A 158 -15.15 1.88 0.68
CA SER A 158 -15.36 0.53 0.13
C SER A 158 -15.22 -0.52 1.25
N PRO A 159 -16.21 -1.42 1.42
CA PRO A 159 -16.10 -2.53 2.36
C PRO A 159 -15.15 -3.64 1.87
N TYR A 160 -14.75 -3.61 0.59
CA TYR A 160 -13.94 -4.63 -0.08
C TYR A 160 -12.48 -4.24 -0.24
N LEU A 161 -12.12 -3.00 0.09
CA LEU A 161 -10.73 -2.54 0.10
C LEU A 161 -10.23 -2.48 1.53
N HIS A 162 -9.19 -3.22 1.80
CA HIS A 162 -8.67 -3.43 3.15
C HIS A 162 -7.56 -2.44 3.47
N HIS A 163 -6.96 -1.84 2.45
CA HIS A 163 -5.81 -0.95 2.57
C HIS A 163 -5.95 0.23 1.61
N SER A 164 -5.48 1.41 2.00
CA SER A 164 -5.53 2.61 1.15
C SER A 164 -4.59 2.55 -0.05
N GLY A 165 -3.70 1.56 -0.09
CA GLY A 165 -2.65 1.50 -1.09
C GLY A 165 -1.53 2.49 -0.78
N GLY A 166 -0.71 2.74 -1.81
CA GLY A 166 0.33 3.75 -1.78
C GLY A 166 -0.08 4.97 -2.60
N THR A 167 0.63 5.24 -3.68
CA THR A 167 0.37 6.34 -4.62
C THR A 167 -0.78 5.99 -5.55
N VAL A 168 -2.03 6.15 -5.11
CA VAL A 168 -3.24 5.86 -5.92
C VAL A 168 -3.31 6.72 -7.18
N CYS A 169 -2.80 7.95 -7.11
CA CYS A 169 -2.44 8.77 -8.27
C CYS A 169 -1.31 9.71 -7.85
N GLU A 170 -0.56 10.24 -8.81
CA GLU A 170 0.52 11.17 -8.52
C GLU A 170 0.07 12.62 -8.67
N PRO A 171 -0.07 13.40 -7.57
CA PRO A 171 -0.48 14.80 -7.63
C PRO A 171 0.64 15.66 -8.19
N VAL A 172 0.44 16.24 -9.39
CA VAL A 172 1.44 17.05 -10.08
C VAL A 172 1.40 18.53 -9.71
N ASP A 173 0.34 18.97 -9.03
CA ASP A 173 0.16 20.32 -8.50
C ASP A 173 0.98 20.60 -7.23
N VAL A 174 1.62 19.57 -6.68
CA VAL A 174 2.51 19.68 -5.51
C VAL A 174 3.97 19.55 -5.93
N PRO A 175 4.87 20.41 -5.43
CA PRO A 175 6.30 20.32 -5.68
C PRO A 175 6.88 18.93 -5.34
N VAL A 176 7.75 18.40 -6.20
CA VAL A 176 8.28 17.03 -6.09
C VAL A 176 8.95 16.76 -4.75
N ASN A 177 9.71 17.74 -4.23
CA ASN A 177 10.47 17.62 -2.97
C ASN A 177 9.61 17.48 -1.71
N LYS A 178 8.31 17.85 -1.76
CA LYS A 178 7.39 17.69 -0.62
C LYS A 178 6.17 16.83 -0.93
N ARG A 179 5.97 16.43 -2.17
CA ARG A 179 4.80 15.69 -2.63
C ARG A 179 4.51 14.43 -1.80
N HIS A 180 5.56 13.66 -1.50
CA HIS A 180 5.44 12.46 -0.69
C HIS A 180 4.96 12.74 0.74
N LEU A 181 5.32 13.88 1.34
CA LEU A 181 4.88 14.27 2.67
C LEU A 181 3.39 14.61 2.67
N ASP A 182 2.91 15.37 1.68
CA ASP A 182 1.50 15.72 1.54
C ASP A 182 0.64 14.47 1.27
N MET A 183 1.14 13.53 0.46
CA MET A 183 0.47 12.25 0.21
C MET A 183 0.41 11.37 1.47
N VAL A 184 1.51 11.24 2.22
CA VAL A 184 1.54 10.48 3.48
C VAL A 184 0.62 11.13 4.51
N TYR A 185 0.58 12.45 4.60
CA TYR A 185 -0.31 13.18 5.50
C TYR A 185 -1.79 12.96 5.17
N THR A 186 -2.14 12.83 3.88
CA THR A 186 -3.50 12.56 3.45
C THR A 186 -4.05 11.23 3.99
N HIS A 187 -3.23 10.19 4.08
CA HIS A 187 -3.67 8.88 4.56
C HIS A 187 -4.23 8.89 5.99
N PRO A 188 -3.54 9.38 7.03
CA PRO A 188 -4.09 9.41 8.38
C PRO A 188 -5.24 10.42 8.56
N VAL A 189 -5.32 11.46 7.71
CA VAL A 189 -6.39 12.47 7.79
C VAL A 189 -7.65 12.01 7.08
N SER A 190 -7.52 11.41 5.90
CA SER A 190 -8.64 11.01 5.05
C SER A 190 -8.98 9.52 5.17
N TYR A 191 -8.07 8.71 5.72
CA TYR A 191 -8.19 7.27 5.83
C TYR A 191 -7.73 6.79 7.21
N THR A 192 -8.63 6.20 7.98
CA THR A 192 -8.37 5.82 9.37
C THR A 192 -7.57 4.51 9.54
N HIS A 193 -6.94 4.00 8.48
CA HIS A 193 -6.19 2.73 8.51
C HIS A 193 -4.70 2.89 8.86
N LEU A 194 -4.16 4.10 8.87
CA LEU A 194 -2.76 4.31 9.22
C LEU A 194 -2.65 5.10 10.52
N THR A 195 -1.88 4.59 11.45
CA THR A 195 -1.37 5.39 12.57
C THR A 195 -0.04 5.98 12.14
N LEU A 196 0.10 7.30 12.24
CA LEU A 196 1.45 7.88 12.26
C LEU A 196 2.14 7.39 13.56
N PRO A 197 3.41 6.98 13.52
CA PRO A 197 4.14 6.70 14.73
C PRO A 197 4.12 7.97 15.58
N THR A 198 3.51 7.89 16.76
CA THR A 198 3.62 8.91 17.78
C THR A 198 4.93 8.68 18.50
N ASN A 199 5.92 9.53 18.28
CA ASN A 199 7.08 9.62 19.14
C ASN A 199 6.67 10.13 20.51
#